data_6018c0f8ac533997a2ef27d35140e192
#
_entry.id   6018c0f8ac533997a2ef27d35140e192
#
_cell.length_a   1.000
_cell.length_b   1.000
_cell.length_c   1.000
_cell.angle_alpha   90.00
_cell.angle_beta   90.00
_cell.angle_gamma   90.00
#
_symmetry.space_group_name_H-M   'P 1'
#
loop_
_entity.id
_entity.type
_entity.pdbx_description
1 polymer ?
#
loop_
_entity_poly.entity_id
_entity_poly.type
_entity_poly.pdbx_seq_one_letter_code
_entity_poly.pdbx_strand_id
1 'polypeptide(L)'
;SLLSPSLPPHSSFSPSPPPSSYELLFVGKKEDLISAQRTVVSLQGRDVLIIYHEGEFYAIDSYCYHSGSSLETGDIEELNNKLCIICPKHKYKISLCDGEGLYRARDRSQSPPPLRWFSKGVKQRVHPIIEIQGELYLRPATSGYIESDYYQGEQGKTHDEVTCVFPVG
;
A
#
# COMPACT_ATOMS: atom_id res chain seq x y z
N SER A 1 -8.72 -40.88 37.29
CA SER A 1 -8.70 -40.45 36.95
C SER A 1 -8.96 -39.86 36.26
N LEU A 2 -9.06 -39.82 36.38
CA LEU A 2 -9.21 -39.24 35.90
C LEU A 2 -9.22 -38.53 35.11
N LEU A 3 -9.12 -38.28 34.99
CA LEU A 3 -9.03 -37.53 34.37
C LEU A 3 -9.07 -36.94 33.54
N SER A 4 -8.96 -36.72 33.40
CA SER A 4 -8.85 -36.02 32.65
C SER A 4 -8.98 -35.47 31.94
N PRO A 5 -8.85 -35.42 31.68
CA PRO A 5 -8.86 -34.69 30.99
C PRO A 5 -9.12 -34.01 30.33
N SER A 6 -9.07 -33.69 30.33
CA SER A 6 -9.24 -32.95 29.75
C SER A 6 -9.26 -32.30 29.08
N LEU A 7 -9.10 -31.91 28.95
CA LEU A 7 -9.00 -31.06 28.29
C LEU A 7 -9.21 -30.55 27.55
N PRO A 8 -9.23 -30.30 27.25
CA PRO A 8 -9.24 -29.65 26.49
C PRO A 8 -9.40 -28.95 25.94
N PRO A 9 -9.47 -28.67 25.87
CA PRO A 9 -9.66 -27.92 25.25
C PRO A 9 -9.68 -26.99 24.84
N HIS A 10 -9.54 -26.57 25.02
CA HIS A 10 -9.54 -25.67 24.68
C HIS A 10 -9.45 -25.08 23.85
N SER A 11 -9.28 -25.36 23.93
CA SER A 11 -8.95 -24.96 23.29
C SER A 11 -9.46 -24.43 22.53
N SER A 12 -9.57 -24.28 22.46
CA SER A 12 -9.98 -23.89 21.79
C SER A 12 -10.55 -22.94 21.46
N PHE A 13 -10.74 -22.46 21.71
CA PHE A 13 -11.25 -21.54 21.38
C PHE A 13 -10.90 -20.55 21.54
N SER A 14 -10.38 -20.88 21.72
CA SER A 14 -9.85 -19.59 21.91
C SER A 14 -10.30 -18.62 20.87
N PRO A 15 -10.62 -17.46 21.31
CA PRO A 15 -11.04 -16.47 20.35
C PRO A 15 -9.89 -16.15 19.43
N SER A 16 -10.15 -16.10 18.19
CA SER A 16 -9.13 -15.69 17.29
C SER A 16 -8.82 -14.23 17.52
N PRO A 17 -7.58 -13.87 17.37
CA PRO A 17 -7.22 -12.47 17.47
C PRO A 17 -7.85 -11.68 16.34
N PRO A 18 -7.91 -10.36 16.46
CA PRO A 18 -8.38 -9.55 15.36
C PRO A 18 -7.56 -9.88 14.14
N PRO A 19 -8.19 -10.19 13.03
CA PRO A 19 -7.46 -10.72 11.88
C PRO A 19 -6.37 -9.79 11.41
N SER A 20 -6.64 -8.51 11.31
CA SER A 20 -5.69 -7.61 10.70
C SER A 20 -4.45 -7.37 11.55
N SER A 21 -4.52 -7.67 12.85
CA SER A 21 -3.40 -7.36 13.74
C SER A 21 -2.26 -8.34 13.61
N TYR A 22 -2.56 -9.60 13.36
CA TYR A 22 -1.55 -10.64 13.45
C TYR A 22 -1.40 -11.45 12.19
N GLU A 23 -2.33 -11.33 11.28
CA GLU A 23 -2.32 -12.17 10.11
C GLU A 23 -1.24 -11.72 9.14
N LEU A 24 -0.41 -12.68 8.71
CA LEU A 24 0.56 -12.43 7.67
C LEU A 24 0.11 -13.15 6.42
N LEU A 25 0.11 -12.45 5.30
CA LEU A 25 -0.34 -13.02 4.05
C LEU A 25 0.86 -13.29 3.16
N PHE A 26 0.99 -14.53 2.70
CA PHE A 26 2.10 -14.91 1.86
C PHE A 26 2.02 -14.21 0.51
N VAL A 27 3.11 -13.62 0.07
CA VAL A 27 3.14 -12.90 -1.21
C VAL A 27 3.96 -13.63 -2.25
N GLY A 28 5.02 -14.27 -1.85
CA GLY A 28 5.87 -14.96 -2.80
C GLY A 28 7.26 -15.16 -2.25
N LYS A 29 8.08 -15.87 -3.01
CA LYS A 29 9.45 -16.07 -2.64
C LYS A 29 10.26 -14.82 -2.97
N LYS A 30 11.20 -14.52 -2.11
CA LYS A 30 12.01 -13.31 -2.26
C LYS A 30 12.69 -13.25 -3.62
N GLU A 31 13.30 -14.36 -4.06
CA GLU A 31 14.01 -14.33 -5.33
C GLU A 31 13.08 -14.13 -6.51
N ASP A 32 11.87 -14.66 -6.43
CA ASP A 32 10.92 -14.45 -7.52
C ASP A 32 10.52 -12.99 -7.62
N LEU A 33 10.32 -12.36 -6.48
CA LEU A 33 9.90 -10.96 -6.46
C LEU A 33 11.04 -10.04 -6.87
N ILE A 34 12.27 -10.41 -6.57
CA ILE A 34 13.42 -9.65 -7.04
C ILE A 34 13.49 -9.73 -8.56
N SER A 35 13.33 -10.91 -9.12
CA SER A 35 13.40 -11.07 -10.57
C SER A 35 12.30 -10.31 -11.29
N ALA A 36 11.10 -10.34 -10.73
CA ALA A 36 9.97 -9.68 -11.36
C ALA A 36 10.03 -8.18 -11.22
N GLN A 37 10.61 -7.70 -10.14
CA GLN A 37 10.74 -6.30 -9.77
C GLN A 37 9.41 -5.65 -9.41
N ARG A 38 8.34 -5.96 -10.11
CA ARG A 38 7.00 -5.45 -9.80
C ARG A 38 6.02 -6.59 -9.92
N THR A 39 5.17 -6.73 -8.92
CA THR A 39 4.20 -7.81 -8.87
C THR A 39 2.92 -7.28 -8.23
N VAL A 40 1.80 -7.55 -8.86
CA VAL A 40 0.51 -7.21 -8.26
C VAL A 40 -0.07 -8.49 -7.68
N VAL A 41 -0.43 -8.42 -6.40
CA VAL A 41 -1.05 -9.55 -5.72
C VAL A 41 -2.40 -9.13 -5.20
N SER A 42 -3.37 -10.04 -5.27
CA SER A 42 -4.70 -9.77 -4.74
C SER A 42 -4.82 -10.45 -3.39
N LEU A 43 -4.99 -9.65 -2.37
CA LEU A 43 -5.08 -10.15 -1.01
C LEU A 43 -6.31 -9.55 -0.36
N GLN A 44 -7.23 -10.43 0.06
CA GLN A 44 -8.43 -9.99 0.76
C GLN A 44 -9.22 -8.93 -0.01
N GLY A 45 -9.33 -9.15 -1.34
CA GLY A 45 -10.11 -8.26 -2.17
C GLY A 45 -9.44 -6.95 -2.53
N ARG A 46 -8.16 -6.83 -2.21
CA ARG A 46 -7.40 -5.62 -2.47
C ARG A 46 -6.19 -5.98 -3.31
N ASP A 47 -5.95 -5.23 -4.37
CA ASP A 47 -4.75 -5.43 -5.19
C ASP A 47 -3.64 -4.59 -4.62
N VAL A 48 -2.51 -5.25 -4.37
CA VAL A 48 -1.34 -4.61 -3.77
C VAL A 48 -0.18 -4.75 -4.72
N LEU A 49 0.50 -3.65 -4.96
CA LEU A 49 1.69 -3.64 -5.82
C LEU A 49 2.92 -3.84 -4.96
N ILE A 50 3.67 -4.89 -5.26
CA ILE A 50 4.92 -5.18 -4.58
C ILE A 50 6.04 -4.70 -5.49
N ILE A 51 6.91 -3.88 -4.96
CA ILE A 51 8.00 -3.29 -5.72
C ILE A 51 9.32 -3.66 -5.08
N TYR A 52 10.24 -4.18 -5.89
CA TYR A 52 11.61 -4.36 -5.47
C TYR A 52 12.44 -3.27 -6.12
N HIS A 53 13.16 -2.50 -5.33
CA HIS A 53 13.96 -1.41 -5.85
C HIS A 53 15.21 -1.25 -4.99
N GLU A 54 16.36 -1.47 -5.60
CA GLU A 54 17.67 -1.23 -4.99
C GLU A 54 17.79 -1.86 -3.60
N GLY A 55 17.44 -3.12 -3.53
CA GLY A 55 17.63 -3.88 -2.31
C GLY A 55 16.48 -3.82 -1.32
N GLU A 56 15.44 -3.06 -1.61
CA GLU A 56 14.33 -2.89 -0.69
C GLU A 56 13.02 -3.30 -1.34
N PHE A 57 12.10 -3.78 -0.52
CA PHE A 57 10.75 -4.12 -0.97
C PHE A 57 9.75 -3.11 -0.45
N TYR A 58 8.78 -2.79 -1.27
CA TYR A 58 7.71 -1.88 -0.91
C TYR A 58 6.38 -2.51 -1.31
N ALA A 59 5.35 -2.25 -0.54
CA ALA A 59 4.01 -2.72 -0.88
C ALA A 59 3.05 -1.56 -0.73
N ILE A 60 2.31 -1.29 -1.79
CA ILE A 60 1.45 -0.12 -1.84
C ILE A 60 0.18 -0.51 -2.58
N ASP A 61 -0.94 0.11 -2.21
CA ASP A 61 -2.17 -0.13 -2.95
C ASP A 61 -1.92 0.09 -4.43
N SER A 62 -2.44 -0.82 -5.25
CA SER A 62 -2.12 -0.82 -6.68
C SER A 62 -2.76 0.31 -7.46
N TYR A 63 -3.84 0.87 -6.96
CA TYR A 63 -4.57 1.91 -7.69
C TYR A 63 -4.40 3.26 -7.02
N CYS A 64 -4.11 4.25 -7.85
CA CYS A 64 -3.76 5.58 -7.39
C CYS A 64 -4.91 6.25 -6.65
N TYR A 65 -4.59 6.92 -5.57
CA TYR A 65 -5.59 7.59 -4.74
C TYR A 65 -6.31 8.72 -5.50
N HIS A 66 -5.71 9.19 -6.57
CA HIS A 66 -6.26 10.33 -7.30
C HIS A 66 -7.38 9.93 -8.25
N SER A 67 -7.15 8.88 -9.04
CA SER A 67 -8.11 8.54 -10.08
C SER A 67 -8.29 7.04 -10.28
N GLY A 68 -7.66 6.23 -9.45
CA GLY A 68 -7.80 4.78 -9.56
C GLY A 68 -6.97 4.16 -10.66
N SER A 69 -6.05 4.90 -11.26
CA SER A 69 -5.18 4.32 -12.27
C SER A 69 -4.17 3.38 -11.64
N SER A 70 -3.78 2.36 -12.39
CA SER A 70 -2.79 1.43 -11.91
C SER A 70 -1.44 2.10 -11.76
N LEU A 71 -0.77 1.82 -10.64
CA LEU A 71 0.58 2.33 -10.41
C LEU A 71 1.64 1.38 -10.92
N GLU A 72 1.24 0.24 -11.47
CA GLU A 72 2.18 -0.82 -11.79
C GLU A 72 3.28 -0.36 -12.75
N THR A 73 2.95 0.51 -13.69
CA THR A 73 3.91 0.98 -14.68
C THR A 73 4.48 2.35 -14.36
N GLY A 74 4.20 2.86 -13.17
CA GLY A 74 4.72 4.19 -12.83
C GLY A 74 6.21 4.19 -12.64
N ASP A 75 6.84 5.30 -12.98
CA ASP A 75 8.26 5.46 -12.80
C ASP A 75 8.59 5.65 -11.32
N ILE A 76 9.79 5.25 -10.94
CA ILE A 76 10.26 5.44 -9.58
C ILE A 76 11.36 6.47 -9.61
N GLU A 77 11.20 7.54 -8.84
CA GLU A 77 12.15 8.64 -8.80
C GLU A 77 12.35 9.08 -7.36
N GLU A 78 13.53 9.59 -7.10
CA GLU A 78 13.82 10.15 -5.79
C GLU A 78 13.48 11.64 -5.82
N LEU A 79 12.50 12.03 -5.03
CA LEU A 79 12.03 13.41 -5.00
C LEU A 79 12.00 13.88 -3.56
N ASN A 80 12.60 15.02 -3.32
CA ASN A 80 12.63 15.61 -1.98
C ASN A 80 13.14 14.61 -0.94
N ASN A 81 14.18 13.87 -1.31
CA ASN A 81 14.82 12.86 -0.46
C ASN A 81 13.91 11.69 -0.13
N LYS A 82 12.88 11.46 -0.91
CA LYS A 82 12.00 10.31 -0.76
C LYS A 82 11.87 9.58 -2.08
N LEU A 83 11.86 8.26 -1.99
CA LEU A 83 11.65 7.45 -3.17
C LEU A 83 10.16 7.42 -3.47
N CYS A 84 9.78 7.83 -4.66
CA CYS A 84 8.39 7.98 -5.03
C CYS A 84 8.06 7.20 -6.27
N ILE A 85 6.80 6.75 -6.37
CA ILE A 85 6.27 6.22 -7.61
C ILE A 85 5.40 7.30 -8.25
N ILE A 86 5.52 7.42 -9.56
CA ILE A 86 4.84 8.48 -10.30
C ILE A 86 3.66 7.84 -11.03
N CYS A 87 2.46 8.27 -10.71
CA CYS A 87 1.27 7.74 -11.37
C CYS A 87 1.36 8.03 -12.86
N PRO A 88 1.25 7.02 -13.71
CA PRO A 88 1.44 7.26 -15.15
C PRO A 88 0.37 8.13 -15.78
N LYS A 89 -0.80 8.19 -15.17
CA LYS A 89 -1.88 8.91 -15.80
C LYS A 89 -1.81 10.42 -15.61
N HIS A 90 -1.60 10.85 -14.37
CA HIS A 90 -1.60 12.28 -14.09
C HIS A 90 -0.34 12.74 -13.36
N LYS A 91 0.67 11.87 -13.29
CA LYS A 91 1.97 12.21 -12.71
C LYS A 91 1.92 12.57 -11.23
N TYR A 92 0.94 12.05 -10.53
CA TYR A 92 0.90 12.22 -9.09
C TYR A 92 2.07 11.47 -8.46
N LYS A 93 2.68 12.08 -7.46
CA LYS A 93 3.90 11.57 -6.84
C LYS A 93 3.57 11.02 -5.48
N ILE A 94 3.86 9.76 -5.27
CA ILE A 94 3.50 9.05 -4.05
C ILE A 94 4.73 8.43 -3.44
N SER A 95 5.01 8.80 -2.19
CA SER A 95 6.16 8.24 -1.49
C SER A 95 5.94 6.75 -1.21
N LEU A 96 6.94 5.94 -1.52
CA LEU A 96 6.81 4.50 -1.33
C LEU A 96 6.89 4.07 0.12
N CYS A 97 7.56 4.85 0.96
CA CYS A 97 7.73 4.42 2.34
C CYS A 97 6.52 4.71 3.21
N ASP A 98 5.75 5.73 2.91
CA ASP A 98 4.62 6.08 3.77
C ASP A 98 3.36 6.46 3.00
N GLY A 99 3.40 6.52 1.68
CA GLY A 99 2.21 6.84 0.90
C GLY A 99 1.87 8.32 0.86
N GLU A 100 2.81 9.15 1.22
CA GLU A 100 2.58 10.60 1.22
C GLU A 100 2.47 11.12 -0.20
N GLY A 101 1.45 11.95 -0.44
CA GLY A 101 1.32 12.62 -1.73
C GLY A 101 2.15 13.87 -1.75
N LEU A 102 3.06 13.97 -2.72
CA LEU A 102 3.98 15.11 -2.80
C LEU A 102 3.68 15.93 -4.05
N TYR A 103 3.87 17.23 -3.94
CA TYR A 103 3.73 18.09 -5.09
C TYR A 103 4.67 19.26 -4.95
N ARG A 104 4.91 19.90 -6.06
CA ARG A 104 5.85 21.01 -6.13
C ARG A 104 5.10 22.27 -6.54
N ALA A 105 5.35 23.34 -5.84
CA ALA A 105 4.67 24.60 -6.10
C ALA A 105 5.50 25.77 -5.63
N ARG A 106 5.13 26.96 -6.06
CA ARG A 106 5.80 28.16 -5.61
C ARG A 106 5.37 28.50 -4.20
N ASP A 107 6.34 28.83 -3.38
CA ASP A 107 6.09 29.24 -2.00
C ASP A 107 5.84 30.73 -2.00
N ARG A 108 4.57 31.09 -1.94
CA ARG A 108 4.17 32.48 -2.05
C ARG A 108 4.44 33.30 -0.81
N SER A 109 4.95 32.70 0.22
CA SER A 109 5.30 33.45 1.43
C SER A 109 6.61 34.20 1.27
N GLN A 110 7.31 33.97 0.16
CA GLN A 110 8.60 34.60 -0.09
C GLN A 110 8.57 35.36 -1.41
N SER A 111 9.50 36.31 -1.54
CA SER A 111 9.61 37.12 -2.74
C SER A 111 11.06 37.16 -3.15
N PRO A 112 11.42 36.67 -4.33
CA PRO A 112 10.56 35.96 -5.29
C PRO A 112 10.18 34.57 -4.77
N PRO A 113 9.02 34.05 -5.16
CA PRO A 113 8.57 32.78 -4.61
C PRO A 113 9.39 31.62 -5.18
N PRO A 114 10.08 30.87 -4.33
CA PRO A 114 10.86 29.73 -4.77
C PRO A 114 9.96 28.52 -4.98
N LEU A 115 10.43 27.57 -5.80
CA LEU A 115 9.78 26.28 -5.92
C LEU A 115 10.11 25.45 -4.70
N ARG A 116 9.10 24.87 -4.10
CA ARG A 116 9.27 24.01 -2.93
C ARG A 116 8.41 22.80 -3.03
N TRP A 117 8.80 21.76 -2.29
CA TRP A 117 8.01 20.56 -2.16
C TRP A 117 7.01 20.73 -1.03
N PHE A 118 5.79 20.25 -1.29
CA PHE A 118 4.73 20.25 -0.30
C PHE A 118 4.13 18.87 -0.19
N SER A 119 3.47 18.62 0.93
CA SER A 119 2.86 17.35 1.20
C SER A 119 1.36 17.51 1.32
N LYS A 120 0.63 16.55 0.73
CA LYS A 120 -0.82 16.45 0.92
C LYS A 120 -1.16 15.54 2.09
N GLY A 121 -0.15 15.03 2.78
CA GLY A 121 -0.34 14.01 3.79
C GLY A 121 -0.36 12.63 3.19
N VAL A 122 -0.61 11.63 4.02
CA VAL A 122 -0.64 10.24 3.56
C VAL A 122 -1.94 10.03 2.80
N LYS A 123 -1.82 9.69 1.52
CA LYS A 123 -2.96 9.52 0.63
C LYS A 123 -3.06 8.11 0.07
N GLN A 124 -1.96 7.40 0.02
CA GLN A 124 -1.91 6.05 -0.53
C GLN A 124 -1.56 5.09 0.58
N ARG A 125 -2.28 3.99 0.67
CA ARG A 125 -2.02 3.01 1.73
C ARG A 125 -0.81 2.18 1.38
N VAL A 126 0.13 2.09 2.31
CA VAL A 126 1.28 1.20 2.18
C VAL A 126 1.15 0.10 3.21
N HIS A 127 1.76 -1.04 2.92
CA HIS A 127 1.63 -2.22 3.76
C HIS A 127 3.01 -2.71 4.17
N PRO A 128 3.21 -3.06 5.43
CA PRO A 128 4.52 -3.59 5.84
C PRO A 128 4.80 -4.93 5.19
N ILE A 129 6.04 -5.11 4.78
CA ILE A 129 6.52 -6.39 4.22
C ILE A 129 7.45 -7.01 5.24
N ILE A 130 7.29 -8.30 5.45
CA ILE A 130 8.08 -9.05 6.40
C ILE A 130 8.70 -10.23 5.67
N GLU A 131 10.00 -10.41 5.84
CA GLU A 131 10.72 -11.52 5.24
C GLU A 131 10.94 -12.60 6.30
N ILE A 132 10.56 -13.84 5.97
CA ILE A 132 10.79 -14.98 6.85
C ILE A 132 11.38 -16.08 5.99
N GLN A 133 12.66 -16.39 6.23
CA GLN A 133 13.33 -17.52 5.58
C GLN A 133 13.20 -17.49 4.04
N GLY A 134 13.43 -16.31 3.47
CA GLY A 134 13.42 -16.19 2.02
C GLY A 134 12.04 -16.07 1.41
N GLU A 135 11.02 -15.95 2.20
CA GLU A 135 9.65 -15.77 1.73
C GLU A 135 9.12 -14.45 2.26
N LEU A 136 8.34 -13.76 1.46
CA LEU A 136 7.81 -12.47 1.82
C LEU A 136 6.35 -12.56 2.17
N TYR A 137 5.97 -11.81 3.19
CA TYR A 137 4.63 -11.75 3.72
C TYR A 137 4.21 -10.30 3.88
N LEU A 138 2.94 -10.04 3.75
CA LEU A 138 2.37 -8.74 4.04
C LEU A 138 1.57 -8.78 5.33
N ARG A 139 1.70 -7.72 6.09
CA ARG A 139 0.76 -7.46 7.18
C ARG A 139 -0.18 -6.39 6.67
N PRO A 140 -1.41 -6.74 6.31
CA PRO A 140 -2.30 -5.73 5.73
C PRO A 140 -2.53 -4.58 6.68
N ALA A 141 -2.34 -3.39 6.18
CA ALA A 141 -2.59 -2.18 6.95
C ALA A 141 -4.00 -1.72 6.63
N THR A 142 -4.93 -1.95 7.57
CA THR A 142 -6.34 -1.68 7.31
C THR A 142 -6.96 -0.70 8.29
N SER A 143 -6.19 -0.13 9.19
CA SER A 143 -6.74 0.80 10.16
C SER A 143 -6.92 2.18 9.54
N GLY A 144 -8.01 2.83 9.90
CA GLY A 144 -8.28 4.16 9.41
C GLY A 144 -8.64 4.18 7.93
N TYR A 145 -9.12 5.30 7.49
CA TYR A 145 -9.45 5.49 6.08
C TYR A 145 -8.35 6.29 5.40
N ILE A 146 -7.91 5.82 4.24
CA ILE A 146 -6.95 6.55 3.40
C ILE A 146 -7.57 6.65 2.02
N GLU A 147 -7.36 7.76 1.35
CA GLU A 147 -8.03 8.02 0.07
C GLU A 147 -7.89 6.92 -0.95
N SER A 148 -6.75 6.25 -0.97
CA SER A 148 -6.57 5.17 -1.94
C SER A 148 -7.54 4.02 -1.72
N ASP A 149 -8.10 3.89 -0.51
CA ASP A 149 -9.03 2.80 -0.22
C ASP A 149 -10.23 2.82 -1.16
N TYR A 150 -10.66 4.00 -1.56
CA TYR A 150 -11.82 4.13 -2.41
C TYR A 150 -11.66 3.38 -3.74
N TYR A 151 -10.44 3.29 -4.23
CA TYR A 151 -10.18 2.75 -5.56
C TYR A 151 -9.79 1.29 -5.57
N GLN A 152 -9.82 0.62 -4.42
CA GLN A 152 -9.35 -0.76 -4.33
C GLN A 152 -10.52 -1.73 -4.43
N GLY A 153 -10.18 -3.00 -4.74
CA GLY A 153 -11.18 -4.04 -4.82
C GLY A 153 -12.14 -3.84 -5.97
N GLU A 154 -13.36 -4.30 -5.80
CA GLU A 154 -14.38 -4.19 -6.84
C GLU A 154 -14.68 -2.75 -7.17
N GLN A 155 -14.73 -1.91 -6.16
CA GLN A 155 -15.03 -0.51 -6.37
C GLN A 155 -13.98 0.14 -7.25
N GLY A 156 -12.72 -0.18 -7.03
CA GLY A 156 -11.67 0.35 -7.87
C GLY A 156 -11.75 -0.12 -9.30
N LYS A 157 -12.13 -1.37 -9.48
CA LYS A 157 -12.19 -1.94 -10.82
C LYS A 157 -13.25 -1.28 -11.70
N THR A 158 -14.33 -0.81 -11.09
CA THR A 158 -15.39 -0.19 -11.87
C THR A 158 -15.25 1.31 -11.94
N HIS A 159 -14.29 1.86 -11.27
CA HIS A 159 -14.20 3.31 -11.13
C HIS A 159 -13.93 4.01 -12.46
N ASP A 160 -13.24 3.35 -13.36
CA ASP A 160 -12.90 3.97 -14.63
C ASP A 160 -14.12 4.44 -15.40
N GLU A 161 -15.25 3.80 -15.19
CA GLU A 161 -16.46 4.15 -15.90
C GLU A 161 -17.25 5.23 -15.21
N VAL A 162 -17.04 5.41 -13.95
CA VAL A 162 -17.76 6.40 -13.19
C VAL A 162 -16.83 7.57 -12.96
N THR A 163 -16.94 8.53 -13.84
CA THR A 163 -16.08 9.67 -13.67
C THR A 163 -16.58 10.56 -12.60
N CYS A 164 -15.67 11.20 -11.96
CA CYS A 164 -15.88 12.40 -11.20
C CYS A 164 -16.84 12.34 -10.04
N VAL A 165 -17.19 11.17 -9.58
CA VAL A 165 -17.88 11.11 -8.33
C VAL A 165 -16.84 10.79 -7.29
N PHE A 166 -16.44 11.78 -6.55
CA PHE A 166 -15.42 11.56 -5.55
C PHE A 166 -16.07 11.45 -4.20
N PRO A 167 -15.56 10.57 -3.35
CA PRO A 167 -16.03 10.58 -1.99
C PRO A 167 -15.67 11.92 -1.42
N VAL A 168 -16.64 12.49 -0.79
CA VAL A 168 -16.41 13.77 -0.16
C VAL A 168 -15.68 13.53 1.13
N GLY A 169 -14.67 14.23 1.29
CA GLY A 169 -14.00 14.16 2.56
C GLY A 169 -12.92 13.20 2.63
#